data_3c3ee64c85d60c7c9b016fca9e603e55
#
_entry.id   3c3ee64c85d60c7c9b016fca9e603e55
#
_cell.length_a   1.000
_cell.length_b   1.000
_cell.length_c   1.000
_cell.angle_alpha   90.00
_cell.angle_beta   90.00
_cell.angle_gamma   90.00
#
_symmetry.space_group_name_H-M   'P 1'
#
loop_
_entity.id
_entity.type
_entity.pdbx_description
1 polymer ?
#
loop_
_entity_poly.entity_id
_entity_poly.type
_entity_poly.pdbx_seq_one_letter_code
_entity_poly.pdbx_strand_id
1 'polypeptide(L)'
;MPEEWFQKLERELDALSYSIEAKYIPDERTPVAKELAEIFFNIWLRFNIDFGIEMELTPWQWEFAIYEGQKHWRMKSDFDFSKLEEIRLTDKKFEHTQAMVAYFYLHQNQVRLKISFVVHANDNHGDAPKEYEVYNANIKRMSMSRLWKTIEPLIKTWYESHIRNDQRIVINFCERKFSKPIVVEQSAPNGT
;
A
#
# COMPACT_ATOMS: atom_id res chain seq x y z
N MET A 1 27.98 -26.19 16.44
CA MET A 1 26.96 -26.42 17.50
C MET A 1 26.02 -25.25 17.77
N PRO A 2 26.41 -23.98 17.88
CA PRO A 2 25.43 -22.87 17.96
C PRO A 2 24.61 -22.68 16.68
N GLU A 3 25.19 -22.97 15.53
CA GLU A 3 24.59 -22.75 14.20
C GLU A 3 23.46 -23.72 13.90
N GLU A 4 23.57 -24.99 14.30
CA GLU A 4 22.52 -25.99 14.13
C GLU A 4 21.28 -25.72 14.99
N TRP A 5 21.49 -25.18 16.20
CA TRP A 5 20.39 -24.80 17.08
C TRP A 5 19.61 -23.61 16.51
N PHE A 6 20.33 -22.61 15.97
CA PHE A 6 19.71 -21.42 15.37
C PHE A 6 18.88 -21.78 14.12
N GLN A 7 19.41 -22.62 13.23
CA GLN A 7 18.70 -23.12 12.06
C GLN A 7 17.48 -23.98 12.41
N LYS A 8 17.55 -24.70 13.55
CA LYS A 8 16.38 -25.44 14.05
C LYS A 8 15.32 -24.50 14.57
N LEU A 9 15.71 -23.47 15.33
CA LEU A 9 14.81 -22.46 15.86
C LEU A 9 14.13 -21.66 14.74
N GLU A 10 14.88 -21.25 13.73
CA GLU A 10 14.31 -20.57 12.53
C GLU A 10 13.24 -21.44 11.86
N ARG A 11 13.54 -22.72 11.61
CA ARG A 11 12.56 -23.64 11.03
C ARG A 11 11.31 -23.84 11.89
N GLU A 12 11.46 -23.88 13.20
CA GLU A 12 10.34 -23.99 14.14
C GLU A 12 9.51 -22.71 14.16
N LEU A 13 10.15 -21.54 14.12
CA LEU A 13 9.48 -20.23 14.04
C LEU A 13 8.77 -20.03 12.70
N ASP A 14 9.40 -20.40 11.60
CA ASP A 14 8.79 -20.35 10.26
C ASP A 14 7.59 -21.30 10.17
N ALA A 15 7.71 -22.53 10.68
CA ALA A 15 6.61 -23.48 10.73
C ALA A 15 5.45 -22.99 11.62
N LEU A 16 5.78 -22.34 12.75
CA LEU A 16 4.80 -21.76 13.66
C LEU A 16 4.12 -20.54 13.02
N SER A 17 4.89 -19.65 12.41
CA SER A 17 4.40 -18.49 11.66
C SER A 17 3.47 -18.93 10.53
N TYR A 18 3.90 -19.88 9.71
CA TYR A 18 3.09 -20.47 8.64
C TYR A 18 1.81 -21.13 9.17
N SER A 19 1.88 -21.86 10.28
CA SER A 19 0.70 -22.49 10.90
C SER A 19 -0.27 -21.46 11.48
N ILE A 20 0.24 -20.36 12.01
CA ILE A 20 -0.55 -19.25 12.53
C ILE A 20 -1.20 -18.49 11.35
N GLU A 21 -0.44 -18.17 10.30
CA GLU A 21 -0.95 -17.51 9.10
C GLU A 21 -2.00 -18.37 8.40
N ALA A 22 -1.73 -19.65 8.16
CA ALA A 22 -2.69 -20.57 7.55
C ALA A 22 -3.97 -20.76 8.37
N LYS A 23 -3.89 -20.58 9.70
CA LYS A 23 -5.03 -20.73 10.60
C LYS A 23 -5.87 -19.47 10.75
N TYR A 24 -5.26 -18.28 10.52
CA TYR A 24 -5.88 -16.98 10.78
C TYR A 24 -6.09 -16.09 9.54
N ILE A 25 -5.60 -16.49 8.37
CA ILE A 25 -5.90 -15.83 7.10
C ILE A 25 -6.88 -16.72 6.31
N PRO A 26 -8.18 -16.59 6.58
CA PRO A 26 -9.17 -17.33 5.80
C PRO A 26 -9.21 -16.80 4.37
N ASP A 27 -9.83 -17.56 3.46
CA ASP A 27 -10.11 -17.20 2.05
C ASP A 27 -10.76 -15.81 1.86
N GLU A 28 -11.30 -15.25 2.92
CA GLU A 28 -11.91 -13.91 2.95
C GLU A 28 -10.96 -12.76 2.56
N ARG A 29 -9.64 -12.94 2.73
CA ARG A 29 -8.62 -11.94 2.32
C ARG A 29 -8.51 -11.84 0.80
N THR A 30 -8.50 -12.98 0.12
CA THR A 30 -8.28 -13.05 -1.32
C THR A 30 -9.26 -12.21 -2.15
N PRO A 31 -10.59 -12.25 -1.94
CA PRO A 31 -11.52 -11.39 -2.66
C PRO A 31 -11.24 -9.90 -2.44
N VAL A 32 -10.99 -9.50 -1.19
CA VAL A 32 -10.70 -8.11 -0.83
C VAL A 32 -9.38 -7.65 -1.46
N ALA A 33 -8.36 -8.51 -1.45
CA ALA A 33 -7.06 -8.23 -2.07
C ALA A 33 -7.19 -8.02 -3.59
N LYS A 34 -7.98 -8.84 -4.27
CA LYS A 34 -8.25 -8.68 -5.72
C LYS A 34 -8.94 -7.37 -6.04
N GLU A 35 -9.99 -7.04 -5.30
CA GLU A 35 -10.76 -5.80 -5.53
C GLU A 35 -9.91 -4.56 -5.24
N LEU A 36 -9.07 -4.59 -4.20
CA LEU A 36 -8.09 -3.54 -3.93
C LEU A 36 -7.05 -3.41 -5.05
N ALA A 37 -6.56 -4.53 -5.54
CA ALA A 37 -5.63 -4.56 -6.66
C ALA A 37 -6.21 -3.85 -7.89
N GLU A 38 -7.46 -4.13 -8.23
CA GLU A 38 -8.15 -3.48 -9.34
C GLU A 38 -8.31 -1.97 -9.11
N ILE A 39 -8.64 -1.55 -7.88
CA ILE A 39 -8.75 -0.13 -7.53
C ILE A 39 -7.40 0.58 -7.72
N PHE A 40 -6.33 0.04 -7.13
CA PHE A 40 -4.99 0.63 -7.23
C PHE A 40 -4.48 0.64 -8.66
N PHE A 41 -4.74 -0.43 -9.41
CA PHE A 41 -4.40 -0.49 -10.83
C PHE A 41 -5.15 0.56 -11.65
N ASN A 42 -6.44 0.74 -11.45
CA ASN A 42 -7.21 1.74 -12.16
C ASN A 42 -6.75 3.17 -11.84
N ILE A 43 -6.32 3.44 -10.59
CA ILE A 43 -5.71 4.72 -10.21
C ILE A 43 -4.38 4.88 -10.95
N TRP A 44 -3.50 3.88 -10.89
CA TRP A 44 -2.22 3.86 -11.59
C TRP A 44 -2.39 4.10 -13.10
N LEU A 45 -3.35 3.39 -13.72
CA LEU A 45 -3.64 3.50 -15.15
C LEU A 45 -4.04 4.94 -15.52
N ARG A 46 -4.93 5.54 -14.74
CA ARG A 46 -5.36 6.93 -14.96
C ARG A 46 -4.23 7.92 -14.83
N PHE A 47 -3.43 7.82 -13.78
CA PHE A 47 -2.30 8.74 -13.59
C PHE A 47 -1.27 8.61 -14.72
N ASN A 48 -0.90 7.39 -15.10
CA ASN A 48 0.12 7.16 -16.12
C ASN A 48 -0.39 7.37 -17.55
N ILE A 49 -1.56 6.84 -17.89
CA ILE A 49 -2.04 6.78 -19.28
C ILE A 49 -2.84 8.03 -19.63
N ASP A 50 -3.81 8.41 -18.78
CA ASP A 50 -4.72 9.50 -19.10
C ASP A 50 -4.08 10.86 -18.82
N PHE A 51 -3.21 10.95 -17.82
CA PHE A 51 -2.64 12.20 -17.36
C PHE A 51 -1.12 12.34 -17.57
N GLY A 52 -0.44 11.26 -18.01
CA GLY A 52 1.00 11.26 -18.23
C GLY A 52 1.82 11.47 -16.96
N ILE A 53 1.28 11.10 -15.80
CA ILE A 53 1.95 11.21 -14.50
C ILE A 53 2.58 9.85 -14.20
N GLU A 54 3.91 9.81 -14.13
CA GLU A 54 4.63 8.57 -13.86
C GLU A 54 4.46 8.16 -12.40
N MET A 55 3.81 7.01 -12.19
CA MET A 55 3.65 6.37 -10.90
C MET A 55 4.14 4.93 -10.93
N GLU A 56 4.66 4.47 -9.81
CA GLU A 56 5.07 3.08 -9.59
C GLU A 56 4.02 2.34 -8.77
N LEU A 57 3.60 1.16 -9.26
CA LEU A 57 2.66 0.27 -8.56
C LEU A 57 3.36 -1.02 -8.16
N THR A 58 3.51 -1.28 -6.88
CA THR A 58 4.10 -2.51 -6.34
C THR A 58 3.06 -3.28 -5.50
N PRO A 59 3.17 -4.60 -5.38
CA PRO A 59 4.23 -5.51 -5.84
C PRO A 59 4.04 -6.04 -7.25
N TRP A 60 3.02 -5.62 -8.00
CA TRP A 60 2.68 -6.25 -9.26
C TRP A 60 3.62 -5.92 -10.40
N GLN A 61 3.79 -6.94 -11.23
CA GLN A 61 4.30 -6.79 -12.59
C GLN A 61 3.10 -6.78 -13.53
N TRP A 62 2.94 -5.69 -14.25
CA TRP A 62 1.94 -5.54 -15.29
C TRP A 62 2.59 -5.79 -16.64
N GLU A 63 1.95 -6.60 -17.46
CA GLU A 63 2.39 -6.81 -18.82
C GLU A 63 1.40 -6.20 -19.81
N PHE A 64 1.98 -5.70 -20.88
CA PHE A 64 1.23 -5.14 -21.97
C PHE A 64 0.91 -6.26 -22.96
N ALA A 65 -0.35 -6.52 -23.21
CA ALA A 65 -0.81 -7.52 -24.16
C ALA A 65 -1.64 -6.89 -25.28
N ILE A 66 -1.51 -7.42 -26.48
CA ILE A 66 -2.39 -7.07 -27.59
C ILE A 66 -3.41 -8.20 -27.72
N TYR A 67 -4.69 -7.87 -27.52
CA TYR A 67 -5.79 -8.79 -27.73
C TYR A 67 -6.76 -8.17 -28.73
N GLU A 68 -7.12 -8.90 -29.79
CA GLU A 68 -7.99 -8.41 -30.88
C GLU A 68 -7.56 -7.05 -31.47
N GLY A 69 -6.23 -6.82 -31.57
CA GLY A 69 -5.66 -5.57 -32.09
C GLY A 69 -5.71 -4.38 -31.13
N GLN A 70 -6.28 -4.55 -29.94
CA GLN A 70 -6.30 -3.54 -28.89
C GLN A 70 -5.21 -3.79 -27.86
N LYS A 71 -4.68 -2.70 -27.32
CA LYS A 71 -3.67 -2.72 -26.29
C LYS A 71 -4.32 -2.81 -24.92
N HIS A 72 -4.00 -3.87 -24.18
CA HIS A 72 -4.51 -4.10 -22.84
C HIS A 72 -3.38 -4.29 -21.85
N TRP A 73 -3.52 -3.68 -20.68
CA TRP A 73 -2.69 -3.98 -19.52
C TRP A 73 -3.33 -5.12 -18.74
N ARG A 74 -2.56 -6.13 -18.43
CA ARG A 74 -3.03 -7.22 -17.57
C ARG A 74 -2.02 -7.54 -16.48
N MET A 75 -2.51 -8.02 -15.37
CA MET A 75 -1.67 -8.55 -14.32
C MET A 75 -1.03 -9.86 -14.78
N LYS A 76 0.25 -10.04 -14.48
CA LYS A 76 0.93 -11.30 -14.74
C LYS A 76 0.24 -12.43 -13.98
N SER A 77 0.01 -13.57 -14.65
CA SER A 77 -0.97 -14.60 -14.26
C SER A 77 -0.69 -15.38 -12.97
N ASP A 78 0.48 -15.22 -12.39
CA ASP A 78 1.02 -16.09 -11.33
C ASP A 78 0.97 -15.44 -9.95
N PHE A 79 0.26 -14.32 -9.79
CA PHE A 79 0.22 -13.64 -8.52
C PHE A 79 -0.75 -14.30 -7.53
N ASP A 80 -0.22 -14.73 -6.39
CA ASP A 80 -0.99 -15.32 -5.29
C ASP A 80 -1.53 -14.23 -4.35
N PHE A 81 -2.78 -13.86 -4.53
CA PHE A 81 -3.44 -12.84 -3.70
C PHE A 81 -3.56 -13.22 -2.23
N SER A 82 -3.48 -14.51 -1.90
CA SER A 82 -3.52 -14.97 -0.50
C SER A 82 -2.28 -14.54 0.28
N LYS A 83 -1.18 -14.28 -0.43
CA LYS A 83 0.09 -13.81 0.12
C LYS A 83 0.31 -12.31 0.03
N LEU A 84 -0.69 -11.57 -0.43
CA LEU A 84 -0.58 -10.13 -0.54
C LEU A 84 -0.55 -9.48 0.86
N GLU A 85 0.56 -8.84 1.19
CA GLU A 85 0.73 -8.10 2.43
C GLU A 85 0.53 -6.60 2.23
N GLU A 86 1.08 -6.05 1.16
CA GLU A 86 1.07 -4.63 0.86
C GLU A 86 0.81 -4.36 -0.62
N ILE A 87 0.05 -3.29 -0.89
CA ILE A 87 -0.07 -2.63 -2.19
C ILE A 87 0.41 -1.21 -2.03
N ARG A 88 1.27 -0.74 -2.91
CA ARG A 88 1.80 0.62 -2.86
C ARG A 88 1.74 1.28 -4.22
N LEU A 89 1.16 2.48 -4.26
CA LEU A 89 1.20 3.39 -5.40
C LEU A 89 2.07 4.58 -5.03
N THR A 90 3.21 4.74 -5.71
CA THR A 90 4.24 5.72 -5.36
C THR A 90 4.39 6.76 -6.45
N ASP A 91 4.41 8.00 -6.07
CA ASP A 91 4.71 9.18 -6.88
C ASP A 91 6.07 9.75 -6.47
N LYS A 92 6.97 9.87 -7.46
CA LYS A 92 8.32 10.39 -7.29
C LYS A 92 8.54 11.74 -7.97
N LYS A 93 7.47 12.35 -8.50
CA LYS A 93 7.57 13.59 -9.27
C LYS A 93 8.00 14.79 -8.42
N PHE A 94 7.50 14.86 -7.19
CA PHE A 94 7.76 15.98 -6.30
C PHE A 94 9.02 15.79 -5.46
N GLU A 95 9.47 16.87 -4.83
CA GLU A 95 10.58 16.89 -3.88
C GLU A 95 10.38 15.86 -2.75
N HIS A 96 9.13 15.70 -2.31
CA HIS A 96 8.75 14.65 -1.36
C HIS A 96 8.07 13.50 -2.08
N THR A 97 8.63 12.30 -1.95
CA THR A 97 7.97 11.09 -2.43
C THR A 97 6.65 10.89 -1.70
N GLN A 98 5.59 10.71 -2.46
CA GLN A 98 4.24 10.49 -1.95
C GLN A 98 3.80 9.07 -2.30
N ALA A 99 3.13 8.39 -1.38
CA ALA A 99 2.63 7.05 -1.63
C ALA A 99 1.27 6.82 -0.97
N MET A 100 0.37 6.17 -1.69
CA MET A 100 -0.80 5.53 -1.10
C MET A 100 -0.48 4.05 -0.88
N VAL A 101 -0.60 3.60 0.37
CA VAL A 101 -0.21 2.26 0.79
C VAL A 101 -1.41 1.57 1.42
N ALA A 102 -1.75 0.38 0.93
CA ALA A 102 -2.72 -0.50 1.56
C ALA A 102 -2.01 -1.74 2.07
N TYR A 103 -2.23 -2.10 3.31
CA TYR A 103 -1.65 -3.31 3.87
C TYR A 103 -2.62 -4.05 4.79
N PHE A 104 -2.47 -5.38 4.79
CA PHE A 104 -3.20 -6.28 5.64
C PHE A 104 -2.38 -6.62 6.87
N TYR A 105 -2.99 -6.61 8.03
CA TYR A 105 -2.34 -6.96 9.28
C TYR A 105 -3.29 -7.69 10.25
N LEU A 106 -2.72 -8.46 11.15
CA LEU A 106 -3.47 -9.13 12.21
C LEU A 106 -3.57 -8.23 13.45
N HIS A 107 -4.78 -8.06 13.96
CA HIS A 107 -5.02 -7.41 15.23
C HIS A 107 -6.10 -8.18 16.00
N GLN A 108 -5.75 -8.66 17.19
CA GLN A 108 -6.66 -9.47 18.02
C GLN A 108 -7.31 -10.64 17.26
N ASN A 109 -6.50 -11.39 16.52
CA ASN A 109 -6.92 -12.52 15.68
C ASN A 109 -7.91 -12.17 14.56
N GLN A 110 -7.95 -10.92 14.15
CA GLN A 110 -8.78 -10.46 13.04
C GLN A 110 -7.90 -9.83 11.97
N VAL A 111 -8.13 -10.19 10.72
CA VAL A 111 -7.48 -9.53 9.60
C VAL A 111 -8.08 -8.15 9.40
N ARG A 112 -7.23 -7.15 9.36
CA ARG A 112 -7.60 -5.76 9.11
C ARG A 112 -6.92 -5.26 7.86
N LEU A 113 -7.60 -4.36 7.17
CA LEU A 113 -7.04 -3.54 6.10
C LEU A 113 -6.80 -2.14 6.63
N LYS A 114 -5.58 -1.63 6.45
CA LYS A 114 -5.26 -0.22 6.65
C LYS A 114 -4.80 0.39 5.33
N ILE A 115 -5.31 1.57 4.99
CA ILE A 115 -4.82 2.39 3.89
C ILE A 115 -4.28 3.68 4.47
N SER A 116 -3.06 4.01 4.08
CA SER A 116 -2.36 5.21 4.52
C SER A 116 -1.90 6.02 3.31
N PHE A 117 -1.83 7.33 3.48
CA PHE A 117 -1.10 8.22 2.59
C PHE A 117 0.18 8.64 3.29
N VAL A 118 1.31 8.38 2.65
CA VAL A 118 2.64 8.57 3.23
C VAL A 118 3.39 9.63 2.43
N VAL A 119 4.04 10.55 3.13
CA VAL A 119 4.86 11.60 2.56
C VAL A 119 6.26 11.48 3.14
N HIS A 120 7.25 11.19 2.29
CA HIS A 120 8.65 11.13 2.67
C HIS A 120 9.37 12.39 2.20
N ALA A 121 10.07 13.07 3.10
CA ALA A 121 11.02 14.09 2.70
C ALA A 121 12.19 13.41 1.95
N ASN A 122 12.53 13.92 0.77
CA ASN A 122 13.67 13.42 -0.02
C ASN A 122 14.98 14.12 0.36
N ASP A 123 14.94 15.05 1.31
CA ASP A 123 16.08 15.81 1.74
C ASP A 123 16.92 15.06 2.79
N ASN A 124 18.22 15.35 2.77
CA ASN A 124 19.22 14.78 3.68
C ASN A 124 19.05 15.26 5.15
N HIS A 125 17.94 15.91 5.48
CA HIS A 125 17.70 16.51 6.80
C HIS A 125 17.06 15.55 7.79
N GLY A 126 16.78 14.30 7.39
CA GLY A 126 16.34 13.27 8.33
C GLY A 126 14.92 13.44 8.89
N ASP A 127 14.07 14.21 8.23
CA ASP A 127 12.68 14.33 8.64
C ASP A 127 11.97 12.98 8.54
N ALA A 128 11.36 12.56 9.63
CA ALA A 128 10.60 11.32 9.68
C ALA A 128 9.41 11.36 8.69
N PRO A 129 9.12 10.24 8.01
CA PRO A 129 7.99 10.18 7.11
C PRO A 129 6.69 10.48 7.85
N LYS A 130 5.82 11.28 7.23
CA LYS A 130 4.48 11.56 7.74
C LYS A 130 3.52 10.52 7.16
N GLU A 131 2.84 9.78 8.01
CA GLU A 131 1.82 8.82 7.64
C GLU A 131 0.44 9.30 8.10
N TYR A 132 -0.51 9.35 7.17
CA TYR A 132 -1.90 9.70 7.42
C TYR A 132 -2.77 8.47 7.24
N GLU A 133 -3.43 8.01 8.31
CA GLU A 133 -4.37 6.90 8.22
C GLU A 133 -5.64 7.35 7.50
N VAL A 134 -5.82 6.85 6.28
CA VAL A 134 -6.96 7.17 5.42
C VAL A 134 -8.15 6.27 5.70
N TYR A 135 -7.88 4.98 5.92
CA TYR A 135 -8.90 3.97 6.17
C TYR A 135 -8.33 2.84 7.04
N ASN A 136 -9.14 2.35 7.98
CA ASN A 136 -8.78 1.20 8.79
C ASN A 136 -10.04 0.42 9.18
N ALA A 137 -10.14 -0.84 8.78
CA ALA A 137 -11.30 -1.66 9.08
C ALA A 137 -10.95 -3.15 9.17
N ASN A 138 -11.75 -3.89 9.92
CA ASN A 138 -11.80 -5.34 9.84
C ASN A 138 -12.36 -5.75 8.48
N ILE A 139 -11.68 -6.65 7.75
CA ILE A 139 -12.09 -7.06 6.39
C ILE A 139 -13.51 -7.68 6.36
N LYS A 140 -13.92 -8.38 7.41
CA LYS A 140 -15.28 -8.97 7.51
C LYS A 140 -16.41 -7.93 7.60
N ARG A 141 -16.07 -6.71 8.03
CA ARG A 141 -17.03 -5.60 8.21
C ARG A 141 -16.80 -4.47 7.21
N MET A 142 -15.90 -4.70 6.26
CA MET A 142 -15.54 -3.72 5.27
C MET A 142 -16.62 -3.58 4.21
N SER A 143 -16.83 -2.36 3.75
CA SER A 143 -17.63 -2.05 2.57
C SER A 143 -16.75 -1.35 1.54
N MET A 144 -16.62 -1.90 0.34
CA MET A 144 -15.85 -1.30 -0.75
C MET A 144 -16.42 0.05 -1.17
N SER A 145 -17.75 0.21 -1.14
CA SER A 145 -18.38 1.51 -1.41
C SER A 145 -17.98 2.57 -0.37
N ARG A 146 -17.89 2.19 0.91
CA ARG A 146 -17.43 3.11 1.97
C ARG A 146 -15.95 3.42 1.83
N LEU A 147 -15.14 2.41 1.52
CA LEU A 147 -13.72 2.58 1.22
C LEU A 147 -13.54 3.59 0.09
N TRP A 148 -14.22 3.37 -1.05
CA TRP A 148 -14.13 4.25 -2.21
C TRP A 148 -14.50 5.70 -1.87
N LYS A 149 -15.62 5.92 -1.19
CA LYS A 149 -16.03 7.25 -0.73
C LYS A 149 -14.97 7.95 0.14
N THR A 150 -14.13 7.19 0.82
CA THR A 150 -13.07 7.73 1.67
C THR A 150 -11.83 8.09 0.87
N ILE A 151 -11.42 7.25 -0.09
CA ILE A 151 -10.19 7.46 -0.86
C ILE A 151 -10.38 8.36 -2.09
N GLU A 152 -11.56 8.38 -2.69
CA GLU A 152 -11.84 9.18 -3.90
C GLU A 152 -11.49 10.67 -3.75
N PRO A 153 -11.86 11.38 -2.66
CA PRO A 153 -11.48 12.76 -2.47
C PRO A 153 -9.95 12.96 -2.36
N LEU A 154 -9.24 12.02 -1.75
CA LEU A 154 -7.78 12.04 -1.66
C LEU A 154 -7.16 11.93 -3.06
N ILE A 155 -7.64 10.97 -3.88
CA ILE A 155 -7.14 10.77 -5.24
C ILE A 155 -7.37 12.02 -6.10
N LYS A 156 -8.57 12.62 -6.02
CA LYS A 156 -8.89 13.87 -6.71
C LYS A 156 -7.96 15.01 -6.31
N THR A 157 -7.70 15.15 -5.01
CA THR A 157 -6.81 16.19 -4.48
C THR A 157 -5.35 15.92 -4.85
N TRP A 158 -4.94 14.66 -4.85
CA TRP A 158 -3.60 14.25 -5.29
C TRP A 158 -3.39 14.58 -6.77
N TYR A 159 -4.38 14.27 -7.62
CA TYR A 159 -4.36 14.68 -9.02
C TYR A 159 -4.33 16.21 -9.19
N GLU A 160 -5.15 16.96 -8.44
CA GLU A 160 -5.13 18.43 -8.47
C GLU A 160 -3.73 18.98 -8.09
N SER A 161 -3.03 18.38 -7.16
CA SER A 161 -1.67 18.77 -6.80
C SER A 161 -0.69 18.67 -7.97
N HIS A 162 -0.88 17.66 -8.84
CA HIS A 162 -0.10 17.52 -10.07
C HIS A 162 -0.42 18.58 -11.12
N ILE A 163 -1.71 18.87 -11.34
CA ILE A 163 -2.13 19.92 -12.29
C ILE A 163 -1.54 21.27 -11.90
N ARG A 164 -1.62 21.59 -10.60
CA ARG A 164 -1.15 22.88 -10.06
C ARG A 164 0.35 22.88 -9.76
N ASN A 165 1.02 21.76 -9.92
CA ASN A 165 2.43 21.55 -9.55
C ASN A 165 2.75 22.02 -8.10
N ASP A 166 1.82 21.77 -7.17
CA ASP A 166 1.94 22.13 -5.75
C ASP A 166 1.55 20.97 -4.84
N GLN A 167 2.57 20.27 -4.32
CA GLN A 167 2.38 19.12 -3.42
C GLN A 167 1.68 19.48 -2.10
N ARG A 168 1.72 20.74 -1.67
CA ARG A 168 1.08 21.18 -0.41
C ARG A 168 -0.44 21.02 -0.45
N ILE A 169 -1.03 21.00 -1.65
CA ILE A 169 -2.48 20.80 -1.81
C ILE A 169 -2.93 19.49 -1.20
N VAL A 170 -2.29 18.37 -1.55
CA VAL A 170 -2.65 17.05 -1.02
C VAL A 170 -2.19 16.88 0.43
N ILE A 171 -1.05 17.43 0.82
CA ILE A 171 -0.56 17.39 2.20
C ILE A 171 -1.54 18.11 3.13
N ASN A 172 -1.91 19.34 2.81
CA ASN A 172 -2.88 20.13 3.58
C ASN A 172 -4.27 19.46 3.63
N PHE A 173 -4.65 18.77 2.56
CA PHE A 173 -5.88 17.97 2.58
C PHE A 173 -5.80 16.84 3.59
N CYS A 174 -4.70 16.07 3.59
CA CYS A 174 -4.48 14.98 4.53
C CYS A 174 -4.45 15.48 5.98
N GLU A 175 -3.75 16.57 6.26
CA GLU A 175 -3.69 17.18 7.61
C GLU A 175 -5.05 17.63 8.14
N ARG A 176 -5.94 18.10 7.27
CA ARG A 176 -7.29 18.52 7.66
C ARG A 176 -8.29 17.37 7.78
N LYS A 177 -8.14 16.34 6.93
CA LYS A 177 -9.14 15.28 6.77
C LYS A 177 -8.87 14.05 7.62
N PHE A 178 -7.59 13.72 7.78
CA PHE A 178 -7.14 12.52 8.47
C PHE A 178 -6.41 12.94 9.76
N SER A 179 -6.59 12.17 10.81
CA SER A 179 -5.97 12.46 12.12
C SER A 179 -4.47 12.69 12.01
N LYS A 180 -3.92 13.46 12.98
CA LYS A 180 -2.50 13.88 13.00
C LYS A 180 -1.55 12.78 12.55
N PRO A 181 -0.54 13.12 11.73
CA PRO A 181 0.42 12.15 11.24
C PRO A 181 1.09 11.41 12.42
N ILE A 182 1.18 10.11 12.31
CA ILE A 182 2.01 9.31 13.21
C ILE A 182 3.44 9.56 12.76
N VAL A 183 4.22 10.27 13.57
CA VAL A 183 5.67 10.38 13.36
C VAL A 183 6.26 9.02 13.71
N VAL A 184 6.68 8.27 12.72
CA VAL A 184 7.40 7.01 12.94
C VAL A 184 8.82 7.40 13.37
N GLU A 185 9.07 7.41 14.67
CA GLU A 185 10.44 7.49 15.17
C GLU A 185 11.21 6.28 14.63
N GLN A 186 12.13 6.54 13.72
CA GLN A 186 13.12 5.54 13.34
C GLN A 186 13.95 5.25 14.60
N SER A 187 13.74 4.08 15.21
CA SER A 187 14.64 3.57 16.21
C SER A 187 16.03 3.52 15.60
N ALA A 188 16.88 4.44 16.02
CA ALA A 188 18.28 4.46 15.64
C ALA A 188 18.86 3.08 15.96
N PRO A 189 19.64 2.46 15.06
CA PRO A 189 20.35 1.24 15.39
C PRO A 189 21.27 1.57 16.56
N ASN A 190 21.06 0.89 17.69
CA ASN A 190 21.93 0.98 18.85
C ASN A 190 23.36 0.66 18.38
N GLY A 191 24.15 1.70 18.19
CA GLY A 191 25.57 1.58 17.96
C GLY A 191 26.24 1.22 19.28
N THR A 192 26.86 0.11 19.34
CA THR A 192 28.07 -0.19 20.12
C THR A 192 28.94 -1.11 19.32
#